data_18497b7d2c8d2ea0ac488077f7d8f56c
#
_entry.id   18497b7d2c8d2ea0ac488077f7d8f56c
#
_cell.length_a   1.000
_cell.length_b   1.000
_cell.length_c   1.000
_cell.angle_alpha   90.00
_cell.angle_beta   90.00
_cell.angle_gamma   90.00
#
_symmetry.space_group_name_H-M   'P 1'
#
loop_
_entity.id
_entity.type
_entity.pdbx_description
1 polymer ?
#
loop_
_entity_poly.entity_id
_entity_poly.type
_entity_poly.pdbx_seq_one_letter_code
_entity_poly.pdbx_strand_id
1 'polypeptide(L)'
;MTEVHVIVPEGIDDPARPSGGNTYDRRVCRGLAALGWAVHEQVVPGAWPRAGEAGHAALARAVRRIPDGAVVLLDGLIASTAPEALVPQARRLRQVVLVHMPLGHRPPDDEAGAVRARERDVLAAATAVVTTSAWTRRRLGELYALPADRVNVAEPGVDTAGLAPGTTAGDALLCVGAVTPAKGHDVLLAALTTVADLSWRCACVGSLDRAPAFADRVRRRAWKDELRDRVGFSGPRTGPELDRAYAAADLLVLASHAETYGMVVTEALARGLPVLATDVGGVTEALGCGKDGTRPGARCCASRR
;
A
#
# COMPACT_ATOMS: atom_id res chain seq x y z
N MET A 1 -8.27 10.10 -29.91
CA MET A 1 -8.58 9.81 -28.50
C MET A 1 -7.30 9.24 -27.90
N THR A 2 -6.88 9.71 -26.73
CA THR A 2 -5.65 9.20 -26.10
C THR A 2 -5.95 7.82 -25.50
N GLU A 3 -5.04 6.86 -25.71
CA GLU A 3 -5.23 5.48 -25.29
C GLU A 3 -4.13 5.06 -24.30
N VAL A 4 -4.49 4.19 -23.36
CA VAL A 4 -3.55 3.58 -22.42
C VAL A 4 -3.89 2.10 -22.21
N HIS A 5 -2.89 1.25 -22.30
CA HIS A 5 -2.99 -0.16 -21.89
C HIS A 5 -2.54 -0.27 -20.44
N VAL A 6 -3.39 -0.88 -19.60
CA VAL A 6 -3.08 -1.04 -18.17
C VAL A 6 -2.96 -2.51 -17.83
N ILE A 7 -1.81 -2.92 -17.33
CA ILE A 7 -1.55 -4.30 -16.92
C ILE A 7 -1.65 -4.41 -15.41
N VAL A 8 -2.63 -5.17 -14.94
CA VAL A 8 -2.97 -5.36 -13.53
C VAL A 8 -2.92 -6.84 -13.13
N PRO A 9 -2.68 -7.15 -11.86
CA PRO A 9 -2.63 -8.53 -11.39
C PRO A 9 -4.03 -9.15 -11.32
N GLU A 10 -4.09 -10.46 -11.52
CA GLU A 10 -5.27 -11.25 -11.16
C GLU A 10 -5.62 -11.04 -9.68
N GLY A 11 -6.93 -10.93 -9.37
CA GLY A 11 -7.41 -10.70 -8.01
C GLY A 11 -7.27 -9.25 -7.53
N ILE A 12 -7.02 -8.28 -8.44
CA ILE A 12 -6.98 -6.84 -8.08
C ILE A 12 -8.26 -6.37 -7.37
N ASP A 13 -9.41 -6.97 -7.68
CA ASP A 13 -10.71 -6.64 -7.07
C ASP A 13 -11.17 -7.64 -5.99
N ASP A 14 -10.30 -8.54 -5.54
CA ASP A 14 -10.64 -9.55 -4.54
C ASP A 14 -10.91 -8.89 -3.17
N PRO A 15 -12.17 -8.88 -2.67
CA PRO A 15 -12.52 -8.24 -1.40
C PRO A 15 -11.95 -8.99 -0.18
N ALA A 16 -11.56 -10.26 -0.35
CA ALA A 16 -10.90 -11.02 0.71
C ALA A 16 -9.42 -10.62 0.88
N ARG A 17 -8.84 -9.96 -0.14
CA ARG A 17 -7.42 -9.56 -0.15
C ARG A 17 -7.23 -8.08 -0.51
N PRO A 18 -7.92 -7.15 0.18
CA PRO A 18 -7.83 -5.74 -0.13
C PRO A 18 -6.39 -5.22 0.01
N SER A 19 -6.02 -4.30 -0.85
CA SER A 19 -4.68 -3.70 -0.86
C SER A 19 -4.78 -2.24 -1.29
N GLY A 20 -4.01 -1.37 -0.64
CA GLY A 20 -3.92 0.04 -1.02
C GLY A 20 -3.42 0.22 -2.45
N GLY A 21 -2.46 -0.60 -2.91
CA GLY A 21 -1.98 -0.60 -4.30
C GLY A 21 -3.11 -0.90 -5.29
N ASN A 22 -3.86 -1.97 -5.07
CA ASN A 22 -4.99 -2.33 -5.92
C ASN A 22 -6.04 -1.20 -5.98
N THR A 23 -6.35 -0.59 -4.84
CA THR A 23 -7.28 0.55 -4.76
C THR A 23 -6.75 1.75 -5.55
N TYR A 24 -5.46 2.03 -5.44
CA TYR A 24 -4.81 3.10 -6.18
C TYR A 24 -4.89 2.85 -7.70
N ASP A 25 -4.52 1.66 -8.17
CA ASP A 25 -4.56 1.31 -9.60
C ASP A 25 -5.98 1.43 -10.16
N ARG A 26 -6.99 0.97 -9.43
CA ARG A 26 -8.39 1.13 -9.82
C ARG A 26 -8.82 2.59 -9.91
N ARG A 27 -8.36 3.44 -9.01
CA ARG A 27 -8.62 4.88 -9.05
C ARG A 27 -7.91 5.55 -10.22
N VAL A 28 -6.68 5.15 -10.53
CA VAL A 28 -5.96 5.64 -11.71
C VAL A 28 -6.69 5.28 -13.00
N CYS A 29 -7.12 4.02 -13.17
CA CYS A 29 -7.90 3.60 -14.33
C CYS A 29 -9.19 4.41 -14.49
N ARG A 30 -9.95 4.57 -13.41
CA ARG A 30 -11.20 5.36 -13.42
C ARG A 30 -10.95 6.84 -13.70
N GLY A 31 -9.90 7.40 -13.11
CA GLY A 31 -9.52 8.81 -13.32
C GLY A 31 -9.11 9.09 -14.76
N LEU A 32 -8.32 8.21 -15.36
CA LEU A 32 -7.94 8.33 -16.77
C LEU A 32 -9.16 8.24 -17.69
N ALA A 33 -10.07 7.30 -17.43
CA ALA A 33 -11.33 7.19 -18.19
C ALA A 33 -12.19 8.45 -18.04
N ALA A 34 -12.30 9.01 -16.83
CA ALA A 34 -13.02 10.25 -16.58
C ALA A 34 -12.39 11.47 -17.28
N LEU A 35 -11.08 11.44 -17.56
CA LEU A 35 -10.38 12.44 -18.36
C LEU A 35 -10.48 12.19 -19.89
N GLY A 36 -11.28 11.23 -20.32
CA GLY A 36 -11.52 10.92 -21.74
C GLY A 36 -10.46 10.02 -22.38
N TRP A 37 -9.66 9.31 -21.60
CA TRP A 37 -8.75 8.30 -22.14
C TRP A 37 -9.49 6.99 -22.40
N ALA A 38 -9.14 6.29 -23.50
CA ALA A 38 -9.52 4.89 -23.68
C ALA A 38 -8.58 4.01 -22.85
N VAL A 39 -9.12 3.38 -21.82
CA VAL A 39 -8.37 2.52 -20.90
C VAL A 39 -8.60 1.06 -21.28
N HIS A 40 -7.53 0.39 -21.74
CA HIS A 40 -7.53 -1.02 -22.13
C HIS A 40 -6.89 -1.87 -21.03
N GLU A 41 -7.71 -2.39 -20.13
CA GLU A 41 -7.20 -3.23 -19.03
C GLU A 41 -6.87 -4.63 -19.50
N GLN A 42 -5.73 -5.14 -19.03
CA GLN A 42 -5.27 -6.51 -19.24
C GLN A 42 -4.91 -7.13 -17.90
N VAL A 43 -5.71 -8.08 -17.46
CA VAL A 43 -5.44 -8.84 -16.23
C VAL A 43 -4.45 -9.96 -16.56
N VAL A 44 -3.36 -10.03 -15.79
CA VAL A 44 -2.36 -11.09 -15.93
C VAL A 44 -2.45 -12.07 -14.76
N PRO A 45 -2.52 -13.39 -15.04
CA PRO A 45 -2.63 -14.41 -14.01
C PRO A 45 -1.33 -14.54 -13.22
N GLY A 46 -1.45 -15.06 -11.99
CA GLY A 46 -0.33 -15.39 -11.14
C GLY A 46 -0.33 -14.67 -9.80
N ALA A 47 0.34 -15.27 -8.83
CA ALA A 47 0.48 -14.70 -7.47
C ALA A 47 1.64 -13.69 -7.42
N TRP A 48 1.48 -12.55 -8.08
CA TRP A 48 2.51 -11.49 -8.10
C TRP A 48 2.85 -10.99 -6.70
N PRO A 49 4.15 -10.75 -6.44
CA PRO A 49 5.33 -10.77 -7.32
C PRO A 49 5.96 -12.16 -7.57
N ARG A 50 5.34 -13.25 -7.19
CA ARG A 50 5.83 -14.63 -7.37
C ARG A 50 4.94 -15.43 -8.33
N ALA A 51 4.76 -14.91 -9.54
CA ALA A 51 3.82 -15.46 -10.54
C ALA A 51 4.24 -16.78 -11.20
N GLY A 52 5.48 -17.22 -11.02
CA GLY A 52 6.04 -18.38 -11.70
C GLY A 52 6.15 -18.22 -13.23
N GLU A 53 6.63 -19.25 -13.91
CA GLU A 53 6.86 -19.22 -15.37
C GLU A 53 5.59 -18.94 -16.19
N ALA A 54 4.46 -19.53 -15.78
CA ALA A 54 3.19 -19.36 -16.49
C ALA A 54 2.69 -17.91 -16.45
N GLY A 55 2.83 -17.22 -15.29
CA GLY A 55 2.49 -15.82 -15.14
C GLY A 55 3.40 -14.92 -15.98
N HIS A 56 4.72 -15.14 -15.95
CA HIS A 56 5.66 -14.40 -16.78
C HIS A 56 5.41 -14.61 -18.28
N ALA A 57 5.09 -15.84 -18.70
CA ALA A 57 4.73 -16.12 -20.08
C ALA A 57 3.42 -15.43 -20.50
N ALA A 58 2.43 -15.37 -19.59
CA ALA A 58 1.17 -14.66 -19.84
C ALA A 58 1.42 -13.15 -20.00
N LEU A 59 2.21 -12.54 -19.11
CA LEU A 59 2.61 -11.14 -19.21
C LEU A 59 3.32 -10.88 -20.55
N ALA A 60 4.30 -11.70 -20.92
CA ALA A 60 5.02 -11.53 -22.16
C ALA A 60 4.10 -11.61 -23.40
N ARG A 61 3.09 -12.48 -23.39
CA ARG A 61 2.07 -12.54 -24.45
C ARG A 61 1.18 -11.29 -24.48
N ALA A 62 0.74 -10.82 -23.31
CA ALA A 62 -0.08 -9.63 -23.18
C ALA A 62 0.65 -8.40 -23.75
N VAL A 63 1.87 -8.17 -23.31
CA VAL A 63 2.68 -7.00 -23.73
C VAL A 63 2.98 -7.04 -25.22
N ARG A 64 3.29 -8.21 -25.82
CA ARG A 64 3.55 -8.33 -27.27
C ARG A 64 2.36 -7.97 -28.15
N ARG A 65 1.12 -8.07 -27.65
CA ARG A 65 -0.09 -7.72 -28.39
C ARG A 65 -0.39 -6.23 -28.43
N ILE A 66 0.26 -5.45 -27.58
CA ILE A 66 0.06 -4.01 -27.50
C ILE A 66 0.72 -3.36 -28.72
N PRO A 67 0.03 -2.42 -29.41
CA PRO A 67 0.57 -1.74 -30.60
C PRO A 67 1.85 -0.94 -30.31
N ASP A 68 2.70 -0.81 -31.31
CA ASP A 68 3.90 0.02 -31.22
C ASP A 68 3.55 1.49 -30.96
N GLY A 69 4.36 2.16 -30.12
CA GLY A 69 4.14 3.54 -29.72
C GLY A 69 3.09 3.73 -28.60
N ALA A 70 2.35 2.67 -28.22
CA ALA A 70 1.33 2.77 -27.18
C ALA A 70 1.92 3.08 -25.79
N VAL A 71 1.12 3.75 -24.96
CA VAL A 71 1.41 3.93 -23.55
C VAL A 71 0.94 2.69 -22.79
N VAL A 72 1.83 2.15 -21.97
CA VAL A 72 1.55 0.99 -21.12
C VAL A 72 1.80 1.35 -19.66
N LEU A 73 0.76 1.28 -18.85
CA LEU A 73 0.81 1.45 -17.42
C LEU A 73 0.92 0.07 -16.75
N LEU A 74 1.89 -0.10 -15.88
CA LEU A 74 2.26 -1.38 -15.29
C LEU A 74 2.25 -1.28 -13.76
N ASP A 75 1.51 -2.16 -13.08
CA ASP A 75 1.69 -2.35 -11.64
C ASP A 75 3.13 -2.75 -11.32
N GLY A 76 3.73 -2.10 -10.33
CA GLY A 76 5.12 -2.32 -9.94
C GLY A 76 5.41 -3.73 -9.42
N LEU A 77 4.44 -4.42 -8.80
CA LEU A 77 4.63 -5.81 -8.36
C LEU A 77 4.81 -6.76 -9.55
N ILE A 78 4.14 -6.47 -10.66
CA ILE A 78 4.30 -7.22 -11.91
C ILE A 78 5.61 -6.83 -12.59
N ALA A 79 5.77 -5.53 -12.81
CA ALA A 79 6.88 -5.00 -13.62
C ALA A 79 8.25 -5.33 -13.02
N SER A 80 8.43 -5.10 -11.70
CA SER A 80 9.72 -5.28 -11.02
C SER A 80 10.24 -6.72 -11.01
N THR A 81 9.44 -7.70 -11.42
CA THR A 81 9.83 -9.11 -11.42
C THR A 81 10.04 -9.70 -12.80
N ALA A 82 9.76 -8.94 -13.88
CA ALA A 82 9.66 -9.46 -15.23
C ALA A 82 10.53 -8.68 -16.27
N PRO A 83 11.82 -8.44 -16.02
CA PRO A 83 12.68 -7.71 -16.95
C PRO A 83 12.77 -8.39 -18.31
N GLU A 84 12.76 -9.72 -18.38
CA GLU A 84 12.84 -10.49 -19.61
C GLU A 84 11.64 -10.23 -20.54
N ALA A 85 10.47 -9.94 -19.97
CA ALA A 85 9.27 -9.62 -20.72
C ALA A 85 9.18 -8.14 -21.11
N LEU A 86 9.70 -7.23 -20.28
CA LEU A 86 9.44 -5.80 -20.38
C LEU A 86 10.60 -5.02 -21.01
N VAL A 87 11.85 -5.29 -20.62
CA VAL A 87 13.02 -4.53 -21.11
C VAL A 87 13.13 -4.56 -22.65
N PRO A 88 12.97 -5.70 -23.34
CA PRO A 88 13.00 -5.71 -24.81
C PRO A 88 11.89 -4.88 -25.47
N GLN A 89 10.77 -4.67 -24.76
CA GLN A 89 9.61 -3.94 -25.28
C GLN A 89 9.73 -2.41 -25.08
N ALA A 90 10.65 -1.93 -24.27
CA ALA A 90 10.84 -0.50 -24.00
C ALA A 90 11.24 0.30 -25.26
N ARG A 91 11.76 -0.36 -26.31
CA ARG A 91 12.09 0.30 -27.59
C ARG A 91 10.86 0.66 -28.42
N ARG A 92 9.74 -0.05 -28.22
CA ARG A 92 8.51 0.15 -29.00
C ARG A 92 7.32 0.63 -28.18
N LEU A 93 7.35 0.48 -26.84
CA LEU A 93 6.28 0.87 -25.93
C LEU A 93 6.75 1.96 -24.99
N ARG A 94 5.86 2.92 -24.70
CA ARG A 94 6.08 3.91 -23.66
C ARG A 94 5.62 3.35 -22.32
N GLN A 95 6.53 2.67 -21.64
CA GLN A 95 6.26 1.99 -20.38
C GLN A 95 6.29 2.97 -19.20
N VAL A 96 5.22 3.00 -18.43
CA VAL A 96 5.08 3.75 -17.17
C VAL A 96 4.85 2.75 -16.04
N VAL A 97 5.73 2.74 -15.04
CA VAL A 97 5.63 1.80 -13.92
C VAL A 97 5.09 2.52 -12.68
N LEU A 98 3.99 2.00 -12.11
CA LEU A 98 3.42 2.45 -10.84
C LEU A 98 4.08 1.72 -9.68
N VAL A 99 4.98 2.38 -8.97
CA VAL A 99 5.69 1.77 -7.83
C VAL A 99 4.97 2.11 -6.53
N HIS A 100 4.16 1.17 -6.04
CA HIS A 100 3.51 1.28 -4.74
C HIS A 100 4.47 0.99 -3.59
N MET A 101 5.35 0.00 -3.77
CA MET A 101 6.39 -0.36 -2.83
C MET A 101 7.59 -0.92 -3.59
N PRO A 102 8.77 -0.30 -3.47
CA PRO A 102 9.98 -0.84 -4.08
C PRO A 102 10.28 -2.24 -3.55
N LEU A 103 10.35 -3.25 -4.40
CA LEU A 103 10.65 -4.62 -3.98
C LEU A 103 12.07 -4.73 -3.39
N GLY A 104 13.01 -3.95 -3.90
CA GLY A 104 14.37 -3.90 -3.38
C GLY A 104 14.53 -3.20 -2.02
N HIS A 105 13.44 -2.62 -1.47
CA HIS A 105 13.44 -2.06 -0.12
C HIS A 105 13.26 -3.13 0.98
N ARG A 106 13.05 -4.38 0.62
CA ARG A 106 12.91 -5.49 1.58
C ARG A 106 14.19 -5.67 2.41
N PRO A 107 14.08 -6.24 3.64
CA PRO A 107 15.25 -6.68 4.39
C PRO A 107 16.13 -7.59 3.53
N PRO A 108 17.45 -7.56 3.74
CA PRO A 108 18.38 -8.44 3.02
C PRO A 108 18.04 -9.91 3.33
N ASP A 109 17.79 -10.68 2.29
CA ASP A 109 17.69 -12.12 2.25
C ASP A 109 18.50 -12.64 1.04
N ASP A 110 18.60 -13.93 0.87
CA ASP A 110 19.39 -14.53 -0.22
C ASP A 110 18.91 -14.11 -1.62
N GLU A 111 17.64 -13.72 -1.75
CA GLU A 111 17.03 -13.29 -3.00
C GLU A 111 17.10 -11.77 -3.22
N ALA A 112 17.42 -10.98 -2.20
CA ALA A 112 17.33 -9.52 -2.23
C ALA A 112 18.19 -8.90 -3.36
N GLY A 113 19.35 -9.44 -3.62
CA GLY A 113 20.23 -9.00 -4.70
C GLY A 113 19.60 -9.19 -6.08
N ALA A 114 19.03 -10.37 -6.33
CA ALA A 114 18.38 -10.70 -7.60
C ALA A 114 17.10 -9.85 -7.80
N VAL A 115 16.30 -9.66 -6.75
CA VAL A 115 15.11 -8.81 -6.78
C VAL A 115 15.48 -7.37 -7.12
N ARG A 116 16.52 -6.81 -6.47
CA ARG A 116 17.00 -5.45 -6.78
C ARG A 116 17.50 -5.30 -8.19
N ALA A 117 18.22 -6.31 -8.73
CA ALA A 117 18.70 -6.27 -10.09
C ALA A 117 17.55 -6.25 -11.09
N ARG A 118 16.56 -7.12 -10.94
CA ARG A 118 15.37 -7.16 -11.81
C ARG A 118 14.59 -5.86 -11.79
N GLU A 119 14.29 -5.35 -10.60
CA GLU A 119 13.56 -4.08 -10.45
C GLU A 119 14.34 -2.93 -11.08
N ARG A 120 15.65 -2.82 -10.81
CA ARG A 120 16.52 -1.81 -11.44
C ARG A 120 16.45 -1.86 -12.96
N ASP A 121 16.57 -3.04 -13.57
CA ASP A 121 16.64 -3.19 -15.01
C ASP A 121 15.32 -2.74 -15.67
N VAL A 122 14.18 -3.06 -15.08
CA VAL A 122 12.86 -2.60 -15.55
C VAL A 122 12.70 -1.10 -15.39
N LEU A 123 12.98 -0.56 -14.19
CA LEU A 123 12.81 0.86 -13.93
C LEU A 123 13.76 1.73 -14.75
N ALA A 124 14.98 1.23 -15.03
CA ALA A 124 15.92 1.90 -15.92
C ALA A 124 15.46 1.92 -17.38
N ALA A 125 14.75 0.88 -17.84
CA ALA A 125 14.22 0.79 -19.19
C ALA A 125 12.89 1.54 -19.38
N ALA A 126 12.11 1.76 -18.29
CA ALA A 126 10.81 2.42 -18.35
C ALA A 126 10.92 3.87 -18.83
N THR A 127 9.93 4.36 -19.56
CA THR A 127 9.84 5.77 -20.00
C THR A 127 9.65 6.72 -18.81
N ALA A 128 8.83 6.31 -17.86
CA ALA A 128 8.59 7.04 -16.61
C ALA A 128 8.27 6.08 -15.47
N VAL A 129 8.52 6.53 -14.26
CA VAL A 129 8.11 5.86 -13.02
C VAL A 129 7.19 6.79 -12.24
N VAL A 130 6.10 6.25 -11.71
CA VAL A 130 5.18 6.98 -10.84
C VAL A 130 5.22 6.34 -9.46
N THR A 131 5.42 7.16 -8.44
CA THR A 131 5.47 6.73 -7.03
C THR A 131 4.35 7.38 -6.23
N THR A 132 3.96 6.74 -5.15
CA THR A 132 2.87 7.20 -4.27
C THR A 132 3.31 8.24 -3.24
N SER A 133 4.61 8.56 -3.16
CA SER A 133 5.16 9.53 -2.20
C SER A 133 6.52 10.06 -2.64
N ALA A 134 6.88 11.23 -2.14
CA ALA A 134 8.23 11.78 -2.31
C ALA A 134 9.27 10.91 -1.58
N TRP A 135 8.88 10.27 -0.47
CA TRP A 135 9.74 9.29 0.20
C TRP A 135 10.09 8.12 -0.75
N THR A 136 9.10 7.54 -1.41
CA THR A 136 9.34 6.45 -2.37
C THR A 136 10.22 6.91 -3.53
N ARG A 137 10.00 8.13 -4.06
CA ARG A 137 10.87 8.72 -5.10
C ARG A 137 12.32 8.82 -4.65
N ARG A 138 12.58 9.36 -3.45
CA ARG A 138 13.94 9.43 -2.89
C ARG A 138 14.55 8.05 -2.73
N ARG A 139 13.75 7.10 -2.23
CA ARG A 139 14.20 5.72 -2.01
C ARG A 139 14.60 5.01 -3.31
N LEU A 140 13.87 5.22 -4.39
CA LEU A 140 14.25 4.70 -5.72
C LEU A 140 15.56 5.35 -6.24
N GLY A 141 15.75 6.63 -6.00
CA GLY A 141 17.01 7.32 -6.30
C GLY A 141 18.21 6.71 -5.57
N GLU A 142 18.05 6.43 -4.27
CA GLU A 142 19.08 5.78 -3.42
C GLU A 142 19.37 4.33 -3.85
N LEU A 143 18.34 3.57 -4.19
CA LEU A 143 18.47 2.14 -4.54
C LEU A 143 19.01 1.92 -5.96
N TYR A 144 18.60 2.76 -6.92
CA TYR A 144 18.75 2.50 -8.35
C TYR A 144 19.39 3.65 -9.14
N ALA A 145 19.73 4.75 -8.48
CA ALA A 145 20.27 5.97 -9.12
C ALA A 145 19.42 6.46 -10.30
N LEU A 146 18.08 6.32 -10.21
CA LEU A 146 17.18 6.78 -11.26
C LEU A 146 17.21 8.30 -11.37
N PRO A 147 17.23 8.86 -12.60
CA PRO A 147 17.14 10.29 -12.84
C PRO A 147 15.84 10.86 -12.22
N ALA A 148 15.96 11.97 -11.50
CA ALA A 148 14.83 12.54 -10.75
C ALA A 148 13.67 13.02 -11.67
N ASP A 149 13.97 13.42 -12.89
CA ASP A 149 13.02 13.84 -13.91
C ASP A 149 12.19 12.69 -14.49
N ARG A 150 12.66 11.45 -14.33
CA ARG A 150 11.93 10.25 -14.76
C ARG A 150 11.01 9.67 -13.67
N VAL A 151 11.15 10.13 -12.43
CA VAL A 151 10.36 9.64 -11.29
C VAL A 151 9.39 10.72 -10.83
N ASN A 152 8.13 10.51 -11.15
CA ASN A 152 7.03 11.40 -10.80
C ASN A 152 6.36 10.95 -9.50
N VAL A 153 5.85 11.90 -8.72
CA VAL A 153 5.04 11.60 -7.53
C VAL A 153 3.58 11.87 -7.85
N ALA A 154 2.73 10.87 -7.63
CA ALA A 154 1.28 11.01 -7.67
C ALA A 154 0.73 10.40 -6.37
N GLU A 155 0.49 11.27 -5.39
CA GLU A 155 0.00 10.85 -4.08
C GLU A 155 -1.41 10.25 -4.17
N PRO A 156 -1.72 9.20 -3.40
CA PRO A 156 -3.06 8.65 -3.33
C PRO A 156 -4.06 9.69 -2.83
N GLY A 157 -5.12 9.90 -3.58
CA GLY A 157 -6.28 10.66 -3.11
C GLY A 157 -7.11 9.86 -2.11
N VAL A 158 -7.99 10.57 -1.40
CA VAL A 158 -8.99 10.01 -0.50
C VAL A 158 -10.37 10.54 -0.87
N ASP A 159 -11.39 9.69 -0.79
CA ASP A 159 -12.77 10.11 -1.02
C ASP A 159 -13.27 10.95 0.16
N THR A 160 -14.13 11.92 -0.14
CA THR A 160 -14.83 12.67 0.90
C THR A 160 -15.67 11.70 1.74
N ALA A 161 -15.62 11.85 3.04
CA ALA A 161 -16.38 11.03 3.98
C ALA A 161 -17.07 11.91 5.03
N GLY A 162 -18.14 11.40 5.63
CA GLY A 162 -18.72 12.02 6.81
C GLY A 162 -17.78 11.90 8.02
N LEU A 163 -17.86 12.86 8.95
CA LEU A 163 -17.09 12.80 10.19
C LEU A 163 -17.49 11.56 11.00
N ALA A 164 -16.51 10.88 11.55
CA ALA A 164 -16.74 9.77 12.47
C ALA A 164 -17.35 10.32 13.79
N PRO A 165 -18.51 9.82 14.22
CA PRO A 165 -19.09 10.26 15.48
C PRO A 165 -18.28 9.83 16.70
N GLY A 166 -17.46 8.78 16.56
CA GLY A 166 -16.71 8.20 17.66
C GLY A 166 -17.59 7.50 18.69
N THR A 167 -17.03 7.28 19.87
CA THR A 167 -17.75 6.71 21.03
C THR A 167 -17.90 7.75 22.13
N THR A 168 -18.90 7.57 23.00
CA THR A 168 -19.09 8.45 24.16
C THR A 168 -17.92 8.35 25.14
N ALA A 169 -17.27 7.19 25.22
CA ALA A 169 -16.17 6.95 26.14
C ALA A 169 -14.81 7.45 25.63
N GLY A 170 -14.67 7.64 24.31
CA GLY A 170 -13.40 8.04 23.70
C GLY A 170 -12.31 6.95 23.78
N ASP A 171 -12.70 5.67 23.87
CA ASP A 171 -11.82 4.55 24.20
C ASP A 171 -11.61 3.56 23.04
N ALA A 172 -12.18 3.82 21.87
CA ALA A 172 -12.13 2.90 20.73
C ALA A 172 -10.95 3.19 19.78
N LEU A 173 -9.99 2.29 19.78
CA LEU A 173 -8.85 2.32 18.89
C LEU A 173 -9.13 1.49 17.62
N LEU A 174 -8.66 1.95 16.48
CA LEU A 174 -8.75 1.25 15.21
C LEU A 174 -7.37 1.07 14.59
N CYS A 175 -7.05 -0.15 14.17
CA CYS A 175 -5.87 -0.44 13.34
C CYS A 175 -6.34 -1.06 12.02
N VAL A 176 -6.06 -0.41 10.88
CA VAL A 176 -6.46 -0.91 9.55
C VAL A 176 -5.22 -1.33 8.77
N GLY A 177 -5.19 -2.60 8.40
CA GLY A 177 -4.10 -3.17 7.59
C GLY A 177 -3.99 -4.68 7.75
N ALA A 178 -3.46 -5.36 6.73
CA ALA A 178 -3.21 -6.80 6.80
C ALA A 178 -2.26 -7.12 7.97
N VAL A 179 -2.54 -8.18 8.71
CA VAL A 179 -1.73 -8.59 9.86
C VAL A 179 -0.44 -9.24 9.37
N THR A 180 0.56 -8.41 9.14
CA THR A 180 1.88 -8.79 8.61
C THR A 180 3.00 -8.16 9.46
N PRO A 181 4.23 -8.69 9.42
CA PRO A 181 5.36 -8.08 10.12
C PRO A 181 5.54 -6.59 9.79
N ALA A 182 5.37 -6.19 8.52
CA ALA A 182 5.53 -4.80 8.10
C ALA A 182 4.54 -3.83 8.75
N LYS A 183 3.34 -4.31 9.17
CA LYS A 183 2.30 -3.51 9.82
C LYS A 183 2.41 -3.46 11.34
N GLY A 184 3.37 -4.17 11.96
CA GLY A 184 3.75 -4.00 13.35
C GLY A 184 2.67 -4.28 14.40
N HIS A 185 1.72 -5.20 14.13
CA HIS A 185 0.68 -5.53 15.12
C HIS A 185 1.26 -6.08 16.42
N ASP A 186 2.40 -6.71 16.40
CA ASP A 186 3.15 -7.16 17.57
C ASP A 186 3.67 -5.99 18.41
N VAL A 187 4.13 -4.91 17.76
CA VAL A 187 4.52 -3.66 18.41
C VAL A 187 3.29 -2.98 19.01
N LEU A 188 2.16 -2.93 18.26
CA LEU A 188 0.91 -2.39 18.77
C LEU A 188 0.47 -3.10 20.04
N LEU A 189 0.44 -4.45 20.06
CA LEU A 189 0.07 -5.21 21.23
C LEU A 189 1.03 -4.97 22.40
N ALA A 190 2.34 -4.85 22.13
CA ALA A 190 3.31 -4.52 23.16
C ALA A 190 3.05 -3.13 23.79
N ALA A 191 2.76 -2.14 22.96
CA ALA A 191 2.40 -0.80 23.44
C ALA A 191 1.10 -0.79 24.24
N LEU A 192 0.06 -1.51 23.76
CA LEU A 192 -1.22 -1.60 24.47
C LEU A 192 -1.12 -2.28 25.83
N THR A 193 -0.19 -3.23 26.00
CA THR A 193 0.07 -3.85 27.31
C THR A 193 0.60 -2.82 28.32
N THR A 194 1.36 -1.82 27.88
CA THR A 194 1.92 -0.80 28.81
C THR A 194 0.88 0.20 29.34
N VAL A 195 -0.31 0.22 28.75
CA VAL A 195 -1.44 1.08 29.12
C VAL A 195 -2.69 0.24 29.48
N ALA A 196 -2.48 -0.95 30.01
CA ALA A 196 -3.56 -1.87 30.36
C ALA A 196 -4.44 -1.35 31.51
N ASP A 197 -3.93 -0.43 32.33
CA ASP A 197 -4.63 0.26 33.39
C ASP A 197 -5.67 1.26 32.89
N LEU A 198 -5.54 1.70 31.62
CA LEU A 198 -6.52 2.60 31.00
C LEU A 198 -7.68 1.81 30.38
N SER A 199 -8.84 2.46 30.27
CA SER A 199 -9.97 1.92 29.51
C SER A 199 -9.73 2.15 28.02
N TRP A 200 -9.67 1.06 27.23
CA TRP A 200 -9.61 1.08 25.77
C TRP A 200 -10.00 -0.29 25.19
N ARG A 201 -10.40 -0.29 23.95
CA ARG A 201 -10.55 -1.48 23.11
C ARG A 201 -9.97 -1.19 21.74
N CYS A 202 -9.43 -2.20 21.05
CA CYS A 202 -8.77 -2.05 19.76
C CYS A 202 -9.35 -3.02 18.74
N ALA A 203 -9.87 -2.50 17.63
CA ALA A 203 -10.29 -3.28 16.49
C ALA A 203 -9.17 -3.31 15.45
N CYS A 204 -8.67 -4.52 15.11
CA CYS A 204 -7.73 -4.75 14.02
C CYS A 204 -8.51 -5.25 12.80
N VAL A 205 -8.55 -4.44 11.74
CA VAL A 205 -9.27 -4.71 10.50
C VAL A 205 -8.27 -4.97 9.37
N GLY A 206 -8.26 -6.17 8.83
CA GLY A 206 -7.38 -6.54 7.71
C GLY A 206 -7.17 -8.04 7.57
N SER A 207 -6.62 -8.46 6.43
CA SER A 207 -6.40 -9.86 6.12
C SER A 207 -5.43 -10.51 7.09
N LEU A 208 -5.76 -11.74 7.51
CA LEU A 208 -4.93 -12.62 8.34
C LEU A 208 -4.11 -13.61 7.49
N ASP A 209 -4.42 -13.71 6.21
CA ASP A 209 -3.92 -14.76 5.32
C ASP A 209 -2.65 -14.36 4.54
N ARG A 210 -2.23 -13.09 4.61
CA ARG A 210 -1.00 -12.62 3.94
C ARG A 210 0.28 -13.10 4.62
N ALA A 211 0.23 -13.33 5.94
CA ALA A 211 1.32 -13.87 6.75
C ALA A 211 0.73 -14.72 7.89
N PRO A 212 0.17 -15.92 7.60
CA PRO A 212 -0.63 -16.70 8.56
C PRO A 212 0.12 -16.99 9.85
N ALA A 213 1.36 -17.45 9.77
CA ALA A 213 2.17 -17.76 10.94
C ALA A 213 2.41 -16.54 11.85
N PHE A 214 2.57 -15.34 11.28
CA PHE A 214 2.67 -14.11 12.05
C PHE A 214 1.31 -13.74 12.66
N ALA A 215 0.24 -13.76 11.88
CA ALA A 215 -1.11 -13.47 12.34
C ALA A 215 -1.52 -14.38 13.50
N ASP A 216 -1.22 -15.67 13.44
CA ASP A 216 -1.48 -16.61 14.52
C ASP A 216 -0.68 -16.29 15.79
N ARG A 217 0.59 -15.88 15.68
CA ARG A 217 1.38 -15.44 16.83
C ARG A 217 0.79 -14.20 17.49
N VAL A 218 0.43 -13.21 16.68
CA VAL A 218 -0.18 -11.96 17.15
C VAL A 218 -1.51 -12.23 17.84
N ARG A 219 -2.39 -13.06 17.24
CA ARG A 219 -3.68 -13.45 17.83
C ARG A 219 -3.49 -14.19 19.16
N ARG A 220 -2.58 -15.19 19.21
CA ARG A 220 -2.30 -15.90 20.47
C ARG A 220 -1.82 -14.95 21.57
N ARG A 221 -1.01 -13.93 21.22
CA ARG A 221 -0.58 -12.93 22.20
C ARG A 221 -1.76 -12.05 22.69
N ALA A 222 -2.64 -11.62 21.78
CA ALA A 222 -3.81 -10.84 22.12
C ALA A 222 -4.80 -11.60 23.03
N TRP A 223 -4.77 -12.92 23.04
CA TRP A 223 -5.65 -13.77 23.85
C TRP A 223 -5.06 -14.09 25.23
N LYS A 224 -3.87 -13.62 25.52
CA LYS A 224 -3.25 -13.78 26.85
C LYS A 224 -3.49 -12.56 27.71
N ASP A 225 -3.77 -12.81 28.98
CA ASP A 225 -3.74 -11.85 30.06
C ASP A 225 -4.61 -10.57 29.82
N GLU A 226 -4.01 -9.42 29.98
CA GLU A 226 -4.63 -8.09 30.02
C GLU A 226 -5.22 -7.61 28.67
N LEU A 227 -4.87 -8.26 27.56
CA LEU A 227 -5.36 -7.90 26.22
C LEU A 227 -6.60 -8.68 25.81
N ARG A 228 -6.92 -9.77 26.55
CA ARG A 228 -8.07 -10.61 26.28
C ARG A 228 -9.35 -9.76 26.34
N ASP A 229 -10.25 -9.99 25.40
CA ASP A 229 -11.52 -9.29 25.27
C ASP A 229 -11.42 -7.79 24.92
N ARG A 230 -10.20 -7.25 24.81
CA ARG A 230 -9.94 -5.84 24.45
C ARG A 230 -9.44 -5.66 23.01
N VAL A 231 -8.85 -6.68 22.42
CA VAL A 231 -8.32 -6.65 21.04
C VAL A 231 -9.07 -7.63 20.16
N GLY A 232 -9.76 -7.12 19.15
CA GLY A 232 -10.52 -7.90 18.18
C GLY A 232 -9.87 -7.90 16.78
N PHE A 233 -9.88 -9.05 16.11
CA PHE A 233 -9.44 -9.19 14.71
C PHE A 233 -10.66 -9.58 13.86
N SER A 234 -11.12 -8.66 13.00
CA SER A 234 -12.34 -8.84 12.21
C SER A 234 -12.13 -9.43 10.82
N GLY A 235 -10.87 -9.66 10.42
CA GLY A 235 -10.55 -9.96 9.03
C GLY A 235 -10.65 -8.74 8.10
N PRO A 236 -10.57 -8.93 6.77
CA PRO A 236 -10.66 -7.84 5.80
C PRO A 236 -12.07 -7.25 5.78
N ARG A 237 -12.16 -5.93 5.62
CA ARG A 237 -13.40 -5.19 5.40
C ARG A 237 -13.19 -4.17 4.30
N THR A 238 -14.22 -3.92 3.50
CA THR A 238 -14.23 -2.94 2.41
C THR A 238 -15.56 -2.21 2.38
N GLY A 239 -15.62 -1.08 1.67
CA GLY A 239 -16.84 -0.31 1.48
C GLY A 239 -17.56 0.01 2.79
N PRO A 240 -18.90 -0.17 2.87
CA PRO A 240 -19.69 0.21 4.05
C PRO A 240 -19.28 -0.47 5.37
N GLU A 241 -18.65 -1.66 5.31
CA GLU A 241 -18.16 -2.32 6.52
C GLU A 241 -16.91 -1.64 7.07
N LEU A 242 -16.01 -1.20 6.19
CA LEU A 242 -14.83 -0.44 6.60
C LEU A 242 -15.26 0.95 7.09
N ASP A 243 -16.22 1.59 6.43
CA ASP A 243 -16.77 2.88 6.88
C ASP A 243 -17.35 2.79 8.28
N ARG A 244 -18.09 1.72 8.60
CA ARG A 244 -18.58 1.48 9.96
C ARG A 244 -17.46 1.29 10.98
N ALA A 245 -16.35 0.66 10.59
CA ALA A 245 -15.21 0.51 11.49
C ALA A 245 -14.55 1.87 11.81
N TYR A 246 -14.40 2.74 10.83
CA TYR A 246 -13.94 4.11 11.05
C TYR A 246 -14.94 4.93 11.91
N ALA A 247 -16.23 4.82 11.61
CA ALA A 247 -17.27 5.57 12.35
C ALA A 247 -17.36 5.19 13.84
N ALA A 248 -16.99 3.96 14.20
CA ALA A 248 -17.01 3.45 15.57
C ALA A 248 -15.68 3.67 16.33
N ALA A 249 -14.74 4.39 15.75
CA ALA A 249 -13.40 4.60 16.33
C ALA A 249 -13.22 6.04 16.81
N ASP A 250 -12.36 6.21 17.81
CA ASP A 250 -11.95 7.51 18.36
C ASP A 250 -10.53 7.87 17.98
N LEU A 251 -9.70 6.87 17.65
CA LEU A 251 -8.30 7.05 17.28
C LEU A 251 -7.85 5.96 16.31
N LEU A 252 -7.25 6.34 15.17
CA LEU A 252 -6.49 5.39 14.35
C LEU A 252 -5.09 5.20 14.94
N VAL A 253 -4.68 3.94 15.11
CA VAL A 253 -3.34 3.57 15.57
C VAL A 253 -2.61 2.76 14.49
N LEU A 254 -1.38 3.17 14.14
CA LEU A 254 -0.59 2.56 13.08
C LEU A 254 0.86 2.34 13.55
N ALA A 255 1.21 1.11 13.93
CA ALA A 255 2.52 0.75 14.44
C ALA A 255 3.46 0.16 13.38
N SER A 256 3.28 0.56 12.12
CA SER A 256 3.99 -0.02 10.97
C SER A 256 5.50 0.15 11.06
N HIS A 257 6.25 -0.87 10.62
CA HIS A 257 7.69 -0.79 10.39
C HIS A 257 8.03 -0.23 9.00
N ALA A 258 7.09 -0.34 8.05
CA ALA A 258 7.27 0.16 6.69
C ALA A 258 5.92 0.60 6.09
N GLU A 259 5.89 1.81 5.58
CA GLU A 259 4.78 2.39 4.81
C GLU A 259 5.34 3.23 3.68
N THR A 260 4.84 3.05 2.48
CA THR A 260 5.23 3.88 1.35
C THR A 260 4.44 5.18 1.26
N TYR A 261 3.21 5.18 1.81
CA TYR A 261 2.38 6.36 1.96
C TYR A 261 1.51 6.26 3.23
N GLY A 262 0.66 5.23 3.34
CA GLY A 262 -0.26 5.08 4.45
C GLY A 262 -1.66 5.62 4.13
N MET A 263 -2.33 5.08 3.10
CA MET A 263 -3.67 5.51 2.68
C MET A 263 -4.69 5.51 3.83
N VAL A 264 -4.57 4.57 4.77
CA VAL A 264 -5.43 4.50 5.96
C VAL A 264 -5.33 5.75 6.86
N VAL A 265 -4.19 6.45 6.81
CA VAL A 265 -3.99 7.73 7.51
C VAL A 265 -4.87 8.81 6.88
N THR A 266 -4.83 8.96 5.56
CA THR A 266 -5.69 9.92 4.85
C THR A 266 -7.16 9.57 4.95
N GLU A 267 -7.51 8.28 4.98
CA GLU A 267 -8.88 7.79 5.21
C GLU A 267 -9.40 8.17 6.59
N ALA A 268 -8.57 8.06 7.63
CA ALA A 268 -8.92 8.49 8.99
C ALA A 268 -9.08 10.01 9.09
N LEU A 269 -8.11 10.76 8.54
CA LEU A 269 -8.15 12.22 8.55
C LEU A 269 -9.36 12.77 7.78
N ALA A 270 -9.75 12.17 6.66
CA ALA A 270 -10.95 12.54 5.91
C ALA A 270 -12.25 12.36 6.73
N ARG A 271 -12.21 11.55 7.79
CA ARG A 271 -13.31 11.30 8.73
C ARG A 271 -13.16 12.06 10.04
N GLY A 272 -12.16 12.94 10.14
CA GLY A 272 -11.88 13.70 11.37
C GLY A 272 -11.30 12.85 12.50
N LEU A 273 -10.89 11.61 12.25
CA LEU A 273 -10.25 10.77 13.27
C LEU A 273 -8.81 11.22 13.52
N PRO A 274 -8.41 11.42 14.77
CA PRO A 274 -7.02 11.56 15.16
C PRO A 274 -6.19 10.33 14.75
N VAL A 275 -4.90 10.53 14.50
CA VAL A 275 -3.99 9.46 14.08
C VAL A 275 -2.77 9.43 14.99
N LEU A 276 -2.45 8.24 15.51
CA LEU A 276 -1.18 7.93 16.16
C LEU A 276 -0.43 6.92 15.28
N ALA A 277 0.72 7.33 14.74
CA ALA A 277 1.46 6.49 13.82
C ALA A 277 2.96 6.50 14.12
N THR A 278 3.65 5.42 13.73
CA THR A 278 5.11 5.39 13.67
C THR A 278 5.63 6.28 12.54
N ASP A 279 6.74 6.99 12.78
CA ASP A 279 7.40 7.82 11.78
C ASP A 279 8.22 6.96 10.83
N VAL A 280 7.57 6.40 9.82
CA VAL A 280 8.21 5.52 8.83
C VAL A 280 7.72 5.84 7.42
N GLY A 281 8.65 5.82 6.48
CA GLY A 281 8.33 5.94 5.05
C GLY A 281 7.61 7.24 4.69
N GLY A 282 6.47 7.10 3.99
CA GLY A 282 5.62 8.21 3.54
C GLY A 282 4.52 8.60 4.52
N VAL A 283 4.49 8.07 5.75
CA VAL A 283 3.44 8.38 6.74
C VAL A 283 3.35 9.87 7.05
N THR A 284 4.49 10.55 7.15
CA THR A 284 4.52 12.00 7.40
C THR A 284 3.95 12.81 6.23
N GLU A 285 4.07 12.32 5.00
CA GLU A 285 3.44 12.92 3.82
C GLU A 285 1.92 12.72 3.87
N ALA A 286 1.45 11.51 4.19
CA ALA A 286 0.02 11.21 4.34
C ALA A 286 -0.65 12.00 5.47
N LEU A 287 0.08 12.30 6.56
CA LEU A 287 -0.40 13.17 7.64
C LEU A 287 -0.57 14.63 7.19
N GLY A 288 0.19 15.05 6.18
CA GLY A 288 0.15 16.42 5.69
C GLY A 288 0.60 17.46 6.72
N CYS A 289 0.44 18.73 6.35
CA CYS A 289 0.61 19.88 7.24
C CYS A 289 -0.61 20.79 7.14
N GLY A 290 -1.09 21.31 8.26
CA GLY A 290 -2.10 22.36 8.27
C GLY A 290 -1.60 23.63 7.57
N LYS A 291 -2.52 24.54 7.20
CA LYS A 291 -2.18 25.82 6.55
C LYS A 291 -1.22 26.69 7.37
N ASP A 292 -1.14 26.48 8.67
CA ASP A 292 -0.26 27.12 9.64
C ASP A 292 1.05 26.36 9.89
N GLY A 293 1.32 25.30 9.12
CA GLY A 293 2.50 24.44 9.30
C GLY A 293 2.36 23.45 10.47
N THR A 294 1.25 23.48 11.22
CA THR A 294 0.98 22.48 12.26
C THR A 294 0.46 21.17 11.64
N ARG A 295 0.79 20.04 12.24
CA ARG A 295 0.23 18.75 11.84
C ARG A 295 -1.13 18.57 12.52
N PRO A 296 -2.23 18.44 11.78
CA PRO A 296 -3.56 18.33 12.38
C PRO A 296 -3.67 17.04 13.18
N GLY A 297 -3.95 17.16 14.49
CA GLY A 297 -4.41 16.07 15.35
C GLY A 297 -3.66 14.73 15.31
N ALA A 298 -2.41 14.74 14.81
CA ALA A 298 -1.64 13.53 14.56
C ALA A 298 -0.31 13.58 15.36
N ARG A 299 0.03 12.47 15.98
CA ARG A 299 1.37 12.27 16.57
C ARG A 299 2.11 11.19 15.81
N CYS A 300 3.31 11.53 15.37
CA CYS A 300 4.25 10.59 14.78
C CYS A 300 5.26 10.23 15.88
N CYS A 301 5.33 8.97 16.25
CA CYS A 301 6.32 8.48 17.21
C CYS A 301 7.52 7.94 16.43
N ALA A 302 8.71 8.53 16.68
CA ALA A 302 9.94 8.00 16.10
C ALA A 302 10.12 6.54 16.52
N SER A 303 10.32 5.65 15.56
CA SER A 303 10.70 4.28 15.86
C SER A 303 12.09 4.31 16.53
N ARG A 304 12.17 3.98 17.81
CA ARG A 304 13.48 3.67 18.41
C ARG A 304 14.01 2.41 17.73
N ARG A 305 15.17 2.52 17.12
CA ARG A 305 15.93 1.40 16.52
C ARG A 305 16.36 0.44 17.62
#